data_f22cfa19192b92928b3bf57598ca1d8a
#
_entry.id   f22cfa19192b92928b3bf57598ca1d8a
#
_cell.length_a   1.000
_cell.length_b   1.000
_cell.length_c   1.000
_cell.angle_alpha   90.00
_cell.angle_beta   90.00
_cell.angle_gamma   90.00
#
_symmetry.space_group_name_H-M   'P 1'
#
loop_
_entity.id
_entity.type
_entity.pdbx_description
1 polymer ?
#
loop_
_entity_poly.entity_id
_entity_poly.type
_entity_poly.pdbx_seq_one_letter_code
_entity_poly.pdbx_strand_id
1 'polypeptide(L)'
;MKQENPYVISEFTNPSGKIVFQLYARIDGKRFVSGCNVAVDVATTIGRAARNKLRFFRPAMCGALGATAGIANMLNLDDDTTRSALGLCYSQLSGTMQAHVEGSPMLPLQIGINTRAALLAIDLAVRAVQGPRHFLEGDFGYFTLFDSEWDPSAFDLLGTRSEMTQLSHKPFPSGRATHGGVDGALTLREQLGFATADIDEIRVYAPPLVVQLVDRPARAD
;
A
#
# COMPACT_ATOMS: atom_id res chain seq x y z
N MET A 1 18.18 -13.00 -29.42
CA MET A 1 17.86 -11.55 -29.37
C MET A 1 18.33 -11.06 -28.02
N LYS A 2 19.28 -10.10 -27.96
CA LYS A 2 19.63 -9.45 -26.71
C LYS A 2 18.39 -8.65 -26.28
N GLN A 3 17.83 -8.96 -25.11
CA GLN A 3 16.75 -8.20 -24.52
C GLN A 3 17.31 -6.80 -24.25
N GLU A 4 16.84 -5.79 -24.96
CA GLU A 4 17.23 -4.40 -24.68
C GLU A 4 16.81 -4.08 -23.25
N ASN A 5 17.72 -3.48 -22.50
CA ASN A 5 17.48 -3.06 -21.14
C ASN A 5 16.31 -2.07 -21.11
N PRO A 6 15.18 -2.37 -20.46
CA PRO A 6 13.98 -1.56 -20.52
C PRO A 6 14.10 -0.21 -19.78
N TYR A 7 15.22 0.01 -19.08
CA TYR A 7 15.46 1.24 -18.35
C TYR A 7 16.81 1.86 -18.74
N VAL A 8 16.86 3.17 -18.70
CA VAL A 8 18.06 3.96 -18.95
C VAL A 8 18.35 4.79 -17.69
N ILE A 9 19.56 4.68 -17.18
CA ILE A 9 20.07 5.56 -16.15
C ILE A 9 20.75 6.70 -16.89
N SER A 10 20.22 7.92 -16.78
CA SER A 10 20.84 9.11 -17.34
C SER A 10 21.42 9.99 -16.24
N GLU A 11 22.59 10.52 -16.51
CA GLU A 11 23.25 11.55 -15.71
C GLU A 11 23.06 12.90 -16.37
N PHE A 12 22.65 13.90 -15.63
CA PHE A 12 22.63 15.27 -16.10
C PHE A 12 23.00 16.23 -14.97
N THR A 13 23.59 17.36 -15.34
CA THR A 13 23.89 18.43 -14.41
C THR A 13 22.71 19.40 -14.39
N ASN A 14 22.09 19.58 -13.23
CA ASN A 14 21.00 20.53 -13.08
C ASN A 14 21.51 21.99 -13.11
N PRO A 15 20.63 23.01 -13.23
CA PRO A 15 21.03 24.40 -13.26
C PRO A 15 21.85 24.92 -12.07
N SER A 16 21.82 24.19 -10.93
CA SER A 16 22.63 24.49 -9.74
C SER A 16 24.01 23.81 -9.75
N GLY A 17 24.40 23.16 -10.85
CA GLY A 17 25.68 22.46 -11.00
C GLY A 17 25.74 21.09 -10.29
N LYS A 18 24.62 20.56 -9.78
CA LYS A 18 24.60 19.23 -9.16
C LYS A 18 24.35 18.15 -10.19
N ILE A 19 25.12 17.07 -10.09
CA ILE A 19 24.87 15.86 -10.87
C ILE A 19 23.61 15.19 -10.34
N VAL A 20 22.69 14.89 -11.26
CA VAL A 20 21.44 14.21 -10.96
C VAL A 20 21.34 12.95 -11.81
N PHE A 21 21.07 11.83 -11.19
CA PHE A 21 20.80 10.58 -11.89
C PHE A 21 19.29 10.35 -11.94
N GLN A 22 18.77 9.99 -13.10
CA GLN A 22 17.38 9.63 -13.28
C GLN A 22 17.27 8.25 -13.92
N LEU A 23 16.34 7.46 -13.40
CA LEU A 23 15.94 6.20 -13.98
C LEU A 23 14.71 6.45 -14.86
N TYR A 24 14.83 6.17 -16.16
CA TYR A 24 13.72 6.18 -17.09
C TYR A 24 13.44 4.78 -17.60
N ALA A 25 12.17 4.42 -17.70
CA ALA A 25 11.74 3.22 -18.38
C ALA A 25 10.60 3.55 -19.35
N ARG A 26 10.68 2.97 -20.56
CA ARG A 26 9.53 2.94 -21.46
C ARG A 26 8.90 1.56 -21.35
N ILE A 27 7.67 1.54 -20.89
CA ILE A 27 6.87 0.32 -20.75
C ILE A 27 5.62 0.44 -21.61
N ASP A 28 5.20 -0.67 -22.22
CA ASP A 28 3.92 -0.74 -22.91
C ASP A 28 2.76 -0.93 -21.92
N GLY A 29 1.53 -0.72 -22.40
CA GLY A 29 0.33 -0.85 -21.56
C GLY A 29 0.14 -2.24 -20.97
N LYS A 30 0.59 -3.30 -21.65
CA LYS A 30 0.48 -4.68 -21.18
C LYS A 30 1.41 -4.94 -19.99
N ARG A 31 2.64 -4.47 -20.06
CA ARG A 31 3.59 -4.52 -18.94
C ARG A 31 3.11 -3.68 -17.75
N PHE A 32 2.55 -2.50 -18.02
CA PHE A 32 1.98 -1.67 -16.98
C PHE A 32 0.86 -2.39 -16.22
N VAL A 33 -0.10 -2.97 -16.94
CA VAL A 33 -1.21 -3.74 -16.33
C VAL A 33 -0.67 -4.95 -15.56
N SER A 34 0.30 -5.69 -16.10
CA SER A 34 0.95 -6.79 -15.40
C SER A 34 1.57 -6.35 -14.08
N GLY A 35 2.34 -5.27 -14.09
CA GLY A 35 2.97 -4.75 -12.89
C GLY A 35 1.97 -4.24 -11.85
N CYS A 36 0.86 -3.63 -12.28
CA CYS A 36 -0.23 -3.26 -11.36
C CYS A 36 -0.85 -4.48 -10.69
N ASN A 37 -1.08 -5.57 -11.43
CA ASN A 37 -1.57 -6.83 -10.85
C ASN A 37 -0.57 -7.38 -9.82
N VAL A 38 0.70 -7.48 -10.16
CA VAL A 38 1.75 -7.92 -9.22
C VAL A 38 1.80 -7.05 -7.98
N ALA A 39 1.70 -5.72 -8.13
CA ALA A 39 1.70 -4.80 -7.01
C ALA A 39 0.54 -5.06 -6.04
N VAL A 40 -0.65 -5.26 -6.57
CA VAL A 40 -1.85 -5.56 -5.75
C VAL A 40 -1.75 -6.94 -5.11
N ASP A 41 -1.32 -7.95 -5.87
CA ASP A 41 -1.19 -9.32 -5.38
C ASP A 41 -0.21 -9.40 -4.20
N VAL A 42 0.97 -8.79 -4.33
CA VAL A 42 1.99 -8.76 -3.26
C VAL A 42 1.50 -7.96 -2.05
N ALA A 43 0.99 -6.75 -2.25
CA ALA A 43 0.51 -5.91 -1.14
C ALA A 43 -0.62 -6.59 -0.36
N THR A 44 -1.57 -7.20 -1.06
CA THR A 44 -2.72 -7.88 -0.47
C THR A 44 -2.30 -9.15 0.27
N THR A 45 -1.36 -9.92 -0.30
CA THR A 45 -0.83 -11.12 0.32
C THR A 45 -0.13 -10.83 1.64
N ILE A 46 0.79 -9.84 1.66
CA ILE A 46 1.47 -9.41 2.89
C ILE A 46 0.45 -8.91 3.93
N GLY A 47 -0.51 -8.10 3.51
CA GLY A 47 -1.55 -7.57 4.40
C GLY A 47 -2.47 -8.67 4.96
N ARG A 48 -2.76 -9.72 4.19
CA ARG A 48 -3.58 -10.86 4.59
C ARG A 48 -2.82 -11.84 5.49
N ALA A 49 -1.52 -12.00 5.29
CA ALA A 49 -0.68 -12.82 6.15
C ALA A 49 -0.64 -12.30 7.60
N ALA A 50 -0.72 -11.00 7.79
CA ALA A 50 -0.68 -10.37 9.10
C ALA A 50 -1.95 -10.65 9.92
N ARG A 51 -1.79 -11.16 11.15
CA ARG A 51 -2.88 -11.56 12.06
C ARG A 51 -3.10 -10.59 13.22
N ASN A 52 -2.17 -9.69 13.48
CA ASN A 52 -2.21 -8.75 14.60
C ASN A 52 -3.19 -7.59 14.40
N LYS A 53 -3.45 -6.88 15.52
CA LYS A 53 -4.15 -5.60 15.52
C LYS A 53 -3.40 -4.57 14.66
N LEU A 54 -4.14 -3.64 14.05
CA LEU A 54 -3.60 -2.54 13.24
C LEU A 54 -2.85 -1.53 14.13
N ARG A 55 -1.55 -1.69 14.26
CA ARG A 55 -0.64 -0.71 14.89
C ARG A 55 0.00 0.20 13.85
N PHE A 56 0.33 -0.39 12.71
CA PHE A 56 0.94 0.26 11.56
C PHE A 56 -0.08 0.48 10.45
N PHE A 57 0.15 1.48 9.64
CA PHE A 57 -0.73 1.77 8.51
C PHE A 57 -0.38 0.85 7.33
N ARG A 58 -0.90 -0.38 7.36
CA ARG A 58 -0.66 -1.44 6.36
C ARG A 58 -0.85 -0.98 4.91
N PRO A 59 -1.86 -0.17 4.54
CA PRO A 59 -1.97 0.30 3.15
C PRO A 59 -0.71 0.99 2.63
N ALA A 60 0.01 1.75 3.47
CA ALA A 60 1.26 2.38 3.09
C ALA A 60 2.40 1.36 3.03
N MET A 61 2.59 0.55 4.08
CA MET A 61 3.73 -0.36 4.21
C MET A 61 3.64 -1.54 3.24
N CYS A 62 2.51 -2.26 3.21
CA CYS A 62 2.29 -3.34 2.23
C CYS A 62 2.26 -2.79 0.80
N GLY A 63 1.67 -1.60 0.62
CA GLY A 63 1.62 -0.90 -0.67
C GLY A 63 3.00 -0.56 -1.23
N ALA A 64 3.96 -0.19 -0.37
CA ALA A 64 5.34 0.06 -0.80
C ALA A 64 6.02 -1.21 -1.33
N LEU A 65 5.91 -2.33 -0.59
CA LEU A 65 6.45 -3.62 -1.02
C LEU A 65 5.77 -4.10 -2.31
N GLY A 66 4.45 -3.97 -2.38
CA GLY A 66 3.70 -4.26 -3.60
C GLY A 66 4.13 -3.39 -4.78
N ALA A 67 4.26 -2.07 -4.59
CA ALA A 67 4.74 -1.16 -5.63
C ALA A 67 6.16 -1.54 -6.10
N THR A 68 7.06 -1.89 -5.18
CA THR A 68 8.41 -2.36 -5.51
C THR A 68 8.37 -3.61 -6.38
N ALA A 69 7.58 -4.62 -6.01
CA ALA A 69 7.43 -5.85 -6.80
C ALA A 69 6.81 -5.56 -8.19
N GLY A 70 5.78 -4.71 -8.23
CA GLY A 70 5.13 -4.32 -9.47
C GLY A 70 6.07 -3.58 -10.42
N ILE A 71 6.86 -2.62 -9.93
CA ILE A 71 7.85 -1.91 -10.74
C ILE A 71 8.97 -2.86 -11.19
N ALA A 72 9.45 -3.75 -10.34
CA ALA A 72 10.42 -4.76 -10.70
C ALA A 72 9.91 -5.65 -11.86
N ASN A 73 8.63 -6.07 -11.80
CA ASN A 73 7.98 -6.79 -12.89
C ASN A 73 7.88 -5.96 -14.18
N MET A 74 7.47 -4.69 -14.10
CA MET A 74 7.40 -3.79 -15.26
C MET A 74 8.76 -3.64 -15.94
N LEU A 75 9.83 -3.57 -15.17
CA LEU A 75 11.21 -3.44 -15.64
C LEU A 75 11.84 -4.78 -16.02
N ASN A 76 11.18 -5.90 -15.75
CA ASN A 76 11.70 -7.26 -15.97
C ASN A 76 13.06 -7.48 -15.27
N LEU A 77 13.14 -7.04 -14.00
CA LEU A 77 14.33 -7.26 -13.19
C LEU A 77 14.49 -8.74 -12.87
N ASP A 78 15.74 -9.18 -12.73
CA ASP A 78 16.04 -10.53 -12.26
C ASP A 78 15.69 -10.71 -10.77
N ASP A 79 15.68 -11.96 -10.32
CA ASP A 79 15.27 -12.33 -8.96
C ASP A 79 16.16 -11.72 -7.87
N ASP A 80 17.47 -11.65 -8.09
CA ASP A 80 18.40 -11.10 -7.09
C ASP A 80 18.26 -9.58 -6.97
N THR A 81 18.11 -8.89 -8.09
CA THR A 81 17.83 -7.45 -8.14
C THR A 81 16.47 -7.14 -7.53
N THR A 82 15.45 -7.92 -7.85
CA THR A 82 14.10 -7.77 -7.28
C THR A 82 14.11 -7.98 -5.77
N ARG A 83 14.79 -9.02 -5.28
CA ARG A 83 14.93 -9.30 -3.85
C ARG A 83 15.66 -8.17 -3.13
N SER A 84 16.73 -7.66 -3.72
CA SER A 84 17.45 -6.50 -3.18
C SER A 84 16.57 -5.26 -3.11
N ALA A 85 15.79 -4.97 -4.15
CA ALA A 85 14.84 -3.86 -4.15
C ALA A 85 13.79 -3.98 -3.04
N LEU A 86 13.22 -5.16 -2.84
CA LEU A 86 12.26 -5.41 -1.77
C LEU A 86 12.89 -5.20 -0.38
N GLY A 87 14.10 -5.71 -0.15
CA GLY A 87 14.83 -5.48 1.10
C GLY A 87 15.20 -4.02 1.34
N LEU A 88 15.60 -3.30 0.29
CA LEU A 88 15.87 -1.86 0.35
C LEU A 88 14.60 -1.05 0.62
N CYS A 89 13.47 -1.43 0.03
CA CYS A 89 12.17 -0.83 0.31
C CYS A 89 11.76 -1.09 1.75
N TYR A 90 11.87 -2.34 2.22
CA TYR A 90 11.59 -2.72 3.59
C TYR A 90 12.32 -1.85 4.60
N SER A 91 13.61 -1.57 4.39
CA SER A 91 14.44 -0.74 5.27
C SER A 91 13.98 0.73 5.38
N GLN A 92 13.03 1.15 4.56
CA GLN A 92 12.51 2.53 4.52
C GLN A 92 11.02 2.60 4.88
N LEU A 93 10.38 1.48 5.25
CA LEU A 93 8.96 1.45 5.56
C LEU A 93 8.63 2.32 6.77
N SER A 94 7.53 3.04 6.67
CA SER A 94 7.05 3.91 7.73
C SER A 94 5.53 4.02 7.69
N GLY A 95 4.97 4.59 8.77
CA GLY A 95 3.55 4.86 8.87
C GLY A 95 2.87 4.08 9.99
N THR A 96 2.18 4.82 10.83
CA THR A 96 1.44 4.28 11.98
C THR A 96 -0.03 4.65 11.90
N MET A 97 -0.83 4.02 12.75
CA MET A 97 -2.26 4.35 12.88
C MET A 97 -2.51 5.64 13.67
N GLN A 98 -1.48 6.30 14.24
CA GLN A 98 -1.67 7.53 15.01
C GLN A 98 -2.29 8.65 14.16
N ALA A 99 -1.83 8.82 12.93
CA ALA A 99 -2.41 9.78 12.00
C ALA A 99 -3.90 9.50 11.70
N HIS A 100 -4.31 8.22 11.73
CA HIS A 100 -5.71 7.85 11.58
C HIS A 100 -6.54 8.25 12.81
N VAL A 101 -6.05 7.92 14.01
CA VAL A 101 -6.75 8.22 15.28
C VAL A 101 -6.94 9.71 15.46
N GLU A 102 -5.95 10.51 15.12
CA GLU A 102 -6.01 11.98 15.25
C GLU A 102 -6.68 12.67 14.04
N GLY A 103 -7.04 11.92 12.99
CA GLY A 103 -7.58 12.50 11.75
C GLY A 103 -6.59 13.43 11.03
N SER A 104 -5.29 13.18 11.20
CA SER A 104 -4.22 13.98 10.59
C SER A 104 -4.17 13.82 9.07
N PRO A 105 -3.88 14.89 8.30
CA PRO A 105 -3.63 14.80 6.86
C PRO A 105 -2.40 13.95 6.51
N MET A 106 -1.59 13.57 7.49
CA MET A 106 -0.50 12.62 7.31
C MET A 106 -0.97 11.22 6.88
N LEU A 107 -2.23 10.84 7.13
CA LEU A 107 -2.71 9.51 6.77
C LEU A 107 -2.53 9.19 5.28
N PRO A 108 -3.03 9.99 4.31
CA PRO A 108 -2.76 9.76 2.90
C PRO A 108 -1.30 10.03 2.51
N LEU A 109 -0.62 10.97 3.14
CA LEU A 109 0.78 11.28 2.85
C LEU A 109 1.72 10.10 3.15
N GLN A 110 1.41 9.27 4.15
CA GLN A 110 2.18 8.04 4.43
C GLN A 110 2.25 7.11 3.21
N ILE A 111 1.19 7.05 2.40
CA ILE A 111 1.20 6.25 1.14
C ILE A 111 2.20 6.84 0.16
N GLY A 112 2.16 8.16 -0.06
CA GLY A 112 3.09 8.84 -0.97
C GLY A 112 4.56 8.73 -0.54
N ILE A 113 4.83 8.84 0.77
CA ILE A 113 6.18 8.67 1.32
C ILE A 113 6.69 7.25 1.07
N ASN A 114 5.87 6.23 1.30
CA ASN A 114 6.23 4.84 1.06
C ASN A 114 6.34 4.52 -0.45
N THR A 115 5.53 5.15 -1.30
CA THR A 115 5.70 5.03 -2.76
C THR A 115 7.05 5.58 -3.22
N ARG A 116 7.50 6.71 -2.65
CA ARG A 116 8.85 7.24 -2.89
C ARG A 116 9.93 6.24 -2.45
N ALA A 117 9.75 5.56 -1.32
CA ALA A 117 10.68 4.54 -0.86
C ALA A 117 10.78 3.36 -1.85
N ALA A 118 9.66 2.94 -2.45
CA ALA A 118 9.66 1.91 -3.49
C ALA A 118 10.47 2.33 -4.72
N LEU A 119 10.27 3.55 -5.21
CA LEU A 119 11.02 4.08 -6.36
C LEU A 119 12.52 4.17 -6.06
N LEU A 120 12.90 4.70 -4.89
CA LEU A 120 14.29 4.78 -4.47
C LEU A 120 14.92 3.39 -4.32
N ALA A 121 14.20 2.42 -3.79
CA ALA A 121 14.68 1.05 -3.64
C ALA A 121 14.99 0.41 -5.00
N ILE A 122 14.15 0.60 -6.00
CA ILE A 122 14.40 0.15 -7.38
C ILE A 122 15.65 0.83 -7.95
N ASP A 123 15.76 2.16 -7.82
CA ASP A 123 16.91 2.91 -8.34
C ASP A 123 18.23 2.44 -7.72
N LEU A 124 18.25 2.17 -6.42
CA LEU A 124 19.41 1.62 -5.72
C LEU A 124 19.71 0.18 -6.16
N ALA A 125 18.70 -0.68 -6.28
CA ALA A 125 18.90 -2.08 -6.64
C ALA A 125 19.47 -2.25 -8.05
N VAL A 126 18.98 -1.48 -9.03
CA VAL A 126 19.50 -1.51 -10.41
C VAL A 126 20.95 -0.99 -10.50
N ARG A 127 21.42 -0.29 -9.47
CA ARG A 127 22.83 0.13 -9.29
C ARG A 127 23.63 -0.85 -8.45
N ALA A 128 23.15 -2.09 -8.30
CA ALA A 128 23.78 -3.16 -7.55
C ALA A 128 23.93 -2.91 -6.03
N VAL A 129 23.15 -2.00 -5.44
CA VAL A 129 23.04 -1.88 -3.99
C VAL A 129 22.20 -3.05 -3.47
N GLN A 130 22.74 -3.81 -2.54
CA GLN A 130 22.07 -4.98 -1.99
C GLN A 130 21.21 -4.62 -0.78
N GLY A 131 19.99 -5.15 -0.75
CA GLY A 131 19.08 -5.10 0.39
C GLY A 131 19.14 -6.37 1.25
N PRO A 132 18.63 -6.33 2.49
CA PRO A 132 18.51 -7.52 3.32
C PRO A 132 17.65 -8.59 2.65
N ARG A 133 18.16 -9.83 2.62
CA ARG A 133 17.53 -10.94 1.87
C ARG A 133 16.32 -11.53 2.61
N HIS A 134 16.36 -11.56 3.95
CA HIS A 134 15.31 -12.11 4.82
C HIS A 134 14.42 -11.01 5.40
N PHE A 135 14.03 -10.08 4.53
CA PHE A 135 13.29 -8.87 4.92
C PHE A 135 11.85 -9.14 5.40
N LEU A 136 11.27 -10.29 5.08
CA LEU A 136 9.93 -10.66 5.55
C LEU A 136 9.99 -11.47 6.85
N GLU A 137 10.73 -12.59 6.85
CA GLU A 137 10.70 -13.63 7.87
C GLU A 137 11.89 -13.62 8.84
N GLY A 138 12.92 -12.83 8.57
CA GLY A 138 14.15 -12.79 9.40
C GLY A 138 13.89 -12.30 10.83
N ASP A 139 14.88 -12.48 11.70
CA ASP A 139 14.80 -12.08 13.13
C ASP A 139 14.40 -10.61 13.32
N PHE A 140 14.76 -9.76 12.37
CA PHE A 140 14.38 -8.36 12.29
C PHE A 140 13.58 -8.07 11.00
N GLY A 141 12.86 -9.05 10.47
CA GLY A 141 12.06 -8.93 9.26
C GLY A 141 10.70 -8.27 9.53
N TYR A 142 9.97 -8.01 8.44
CA TYR A 142 8.69 -7.33 8.47
C TYR A 142 7.70 -7.95 9.46
N PHE A 143 7.50 -9.27 9.39
CA PHE A 143 6.52 -9.94 10.24
C PHE A 143 6.97 -9.97 11.70
N THR A 144 8.25 -10.18 11.96
CA THR A 144 8.79 -10.18 13.33
C THR A 144 8.62 -8.82 14.01
N LEU A 145 8.86 -7.71 13.30
CA LEU A 145 8.82 -6.38 13.90
C LEU A 145 7.43 -5.75 13.89
N PHE A 146 6.67 -5.94 12.82
CA PHE A 146 5.42 -5.21 12.62
C PHE A 146 4.16 -6.05 12.83
N ASP A 147 4.27 -7.38 12.67
CA ASP A 147 3.16 -8.32 12.75
C ASP A 147 3.62 -9.66 13.35
N SER A 148 3.90 -9.70 14.66
CA SER A 148 4.45 -10.88 15.36
C SER A 148 3.62 -12.17 15.23
N GLU A 149 2.38 -12.08 14.80
CA GLU A 149 1.52 -13.21 14.43
C GLU A 149 1.21 -13.11 12.94
N TRP A 150 1.69 -14.05 12.16
CA TRP A 150 1.42 -14.09 10.73
C TRP A 150 1.23 -15.51 10.22
N ASP A 151 0.54 -15.63 9.10
CA ASP A 151 0.18 -16.89 8.47
C ASP A 151 0.91 -17.04 7.15
N PRO A 152 1.94 -17.88 7.06
CA PRO A 152 2.70 -18.09 5.83
C PRO A 152 1.85 -18.69 4.71
N SER A 153 0.75 -19.41 5.00
CA SER A 153 -0.13 -20.01 3.98
C SER A 153 -0.81 -18.94 3.10
N ALA A 154 -0.83 -17.68 3.53
CA ALA A 154 -1.31 -16.58 2.70
C ALA A 154 -0.53 -16.44 1.38
N PHE A 155 0.73 -16.89 1.34
CA PHE A 155 1.59 -16.84 0.17
C PHE A 155 1.33 -17.98 -0.84
N ASP A 156 0.65 -19.07 -0.44
CA ASP A 156 0.37 -20.22 -1.31
C ASP A 156 -0.48 -19.83 -2.54
N LEU A 157 -1.25 -18.77 -2.43
CA LEU A 157 -2.10 -18.26 -3.50
C LEU A 157 -1.39 -17.24 -4.41
N LEU A 158 -0.21 -16.77 -4.04
CA LEU A 158 0.52 -15.78 -4.82
C LEU A 158 0.92 -16.35 -6.18
N GLY A 159 0.55 -15.65 -7.26
CA GLY A 159 0.79 -16.09 -8.63
C GLY A 159 -0.21 -17.14 -9.16
N THR A 160 -1.15 -17.64 -8.34
CA THR A 160 -2.17 -18.61 -8.80
C THR A 160 -3.48 -17.93 -9.20
N ARG A 161 -3.80 -16.79 -8.60
CA ARG A 161 -4.95 -15.95 -8.95
C ARG A 161 -4.59 -14.48 -8.79
N SER A 162 -5.26 -13.61 -9.54
CA SER A 162 -5.11 -12.17 -9.36
C SER A 162 -6.02 -11.66 -8.25
N GLU A 163 -5.44 -11.03 -7.24
CA GLU A 163 -6.19 -10.35 -6.17
C GLU A 163 -6.92 -9.10 -6.69
N MET A 164 -6.52 -8.57 -7.84
CA MET A 164 -7.22 -7.46 -8.51
C MET A 164 -8.69 -7.79 -8.76
N THR A 165 -9.01 -9.06 -9.07
CA THR A 165 -10.39 -9.51 -9.29
C THR A 165 -11.22 -9.62 -8.02
N GLN A 166 -10.58 -9.56 -6.85
CA GLN A 166 -11.23 -9.62 -5.54
C GLN A 166 -11.41 -8.25 -4.88
N LEU A 167 -10.95 -7.19 -5.53
CA LEU A 167 -11.14 -5.83 -5.04
C LEU A 167 -12.58 -5.38 -5.21
N SER A 168 -13.07 -4.61 -4.26
CA SER A 168 -14.37 -3.93 -4.37
C SER A 168 -14.19 -2.42 -4.46
N HIS A 169 -15.00 -1.77 -5.28
CA HIS A 169 -15.03 -0.33 -5.34
C HIS A 169 -15.71 0.24 -4.09
N LYS A 170 -15.21 1.38 -3.62
CA LYS A 170 -15.84 2.11 -2.52
C LYS A 170 -16.96 3.00 -3.08
N PRO A 171 -18.20 2.85 -2.63
CA PRO A 171 -19.29 3.72 -3.06
C PRO A 171 -19.20 5.13 -2.45
N PHE A 172 -18.47 5.28 -1.35
CA PHE A 172 -18.30 6.57 -0.66
C PHE A 172 -16.82 6.93 -0.54
N PRO A 173 -16.46 8.22 -0.61
CA PRO A 173 -15.07 8.70 -0.53
C PRO A 173 -14.55 8.73 0.92
N SER A 174 -14.73 7.64 1.65
CA SER A 174 -14.41 7.53 3.08
C SER A 174 -13.72 6.20 3.41
N GLY A 175 -13.39 5.99 4.70
CA GLY A 175 -12.92 4.70 5.19
C GLY A 175 -14.01 3.62 5.05
N ARG A 176 -13.65 2.41 4.61
CA ARG A 176 -14.64 1.35 4.38
C ARG A 176 -15.52 1.04 5.61
N ALA A 177 -14.96 1.20 6.81
CA ALA A 177 -15.68 0.96 8.06
C ALA A 177 -16.89 1.89 8.27
N THR A 178 -16.96 3.04 7.58
CA THR A 178 -18.10 3.97 7.66
C THR A 178 -19.22 3.64 6.66
N HIS A 179 -18.96 2.82 5.64
CA HIS A 179 -19.87 2.65 4.51
C HIS A 179 -21.22 2.07 4.94
N GLY A 180 -21.24 1.07 5.82
CA GLY A 180 -22.48 0.47 6.29
C GLY A 180 -23.39 1.45 7.03
N GLY A 181 -22.81 2.35 7.84
CA GLY A 181 -23.57 3.41 8.54
C GLY A 181 -24.13 4.45 7.57
N VAL A 182 -23.33 4.87 6.57
CA VAL A 182 -23.76 5.84 5.56
C VAL A 182 -24.87 5.23 4.68
N ASP A 183 -24.68 4.01 4.20
CA ASP A 183 -25.65 3.32 3.36
C ASP A 183 -26.97 3.08 4.11
N GLY A 184 -26.90 2.64 5.37
CA GLY A 184 -28.07 2.47 6.22
C GLY A 184 -28.84 3.77 6.45
N ALA A 185 -28.14 4.87 6.72
CA ALA A 185 -28.78 6.18 6.89
C ALA A 185 -29.47 6.67 5.62
N LEU A 186 -28.84 6.49 4.45
CA LEU A 186 -29.43 6.85 3.16
C LEU A 186 -30.67 5.99 2.85
N THR A 187 -30.58 4.68 3.09
CA THR A 187 -31.70 3.76 2.90
C THR A 187 -32.90 4.10 3.78
N LEU A 188 -32.66 4.38 5.06
CA LEU A 188 -33.72 4.77 5.99
C LEU A 188 -34.38 6.09 5.58
N ARG A 189 -33.57 7.07 5.14
CA ARG A 189 -34.12 8.35 4.65
C ARG A 189 -35.01 8.15 3.43
N GLU A 190 -34.60 7.29 2.50
CA GLU A 190 -35.40 6.99 1.29
C GLU A 190 -36.71 6.29 1.65
N GLN A 191 -36.67 5.31 2.55
CA GLN A 191 -37.83 4.51 2.95
C GLN A 191 -38.84 5.29 3.79
N LEU A 192 -38.39 6.16 4.67
CA LEU A 192 -39.22 6.85 5.67
C LEU A 192 -39.49 8.30 5.32
N GLY A 193 -38.80 8.89 4.36
CA GLY A 193 -39.07 10.24 3.84
C GLY A 193 -38.81 11.39 4.81
N PHE A 194 -37.98 11.19 5.84
CA PHE A 194 -37.64 12.22 6.82
C PHE A 194 -36.67 13.26 6.28
N ALA A 195 -36.74 14.49 6.78
CA ALA A 195 -35.75 15.53 6.56
C ALA A 195 -34.66 15.50 7.64
N THR A 196 -33.52 16.14 7.38
CA THR A 196 -32.40 16.21 8.34
C THR A 196 -32.83 16.85 9.67
N ALA A 197 -33.78 17.80 9.61
CA ALA A 197 -34.33 18.48 10.80
C ALA A 197 -35.20 17.57 11.71
N ASP A 198 -35.62 16.42 11.18
CA ASP A 198 -36.46 15.46 11.92
C ASP A 198 -35.60 14.45 12.72
N ILE A 199 -34.26 14.56 12.63
CA ILE A 199 -33.34 13.63 13.26
C ILE A 199 -32.89 14.19 14.62
N ASP A 200 -33.30 13.54 15.70
CA ASP A 200 -32.79 13.84 17.04
C ASP A 200 -31.45 13.15 17.34
N GLU A 201 -31.33 11.88 16.92
CA GLU A 201 -30.16 11.06 17.22
C GLU A 201 -29.96 9.98 16.15
N ILE A 202 -28.69 9.69 15.87
CA ILE A 202 -28.27 8.53 15.07
C ILE A 202 -27.43 7.60 15.93
N ARG A 203 -27.90 6.37 16.14
CA ARG A 203 -27.14 5.31 16.84
C ARG A 203 -26.72 4.25 15.86
N VAL A 204 -25.39 4.05 15.76
CA VAL A 204 -24.81 3.01 14.91
C VAL A 204 -24.21 1.92 15.79
N TYR A 205 -24.75 0.72 15.71
CA TYR A 205 -24.20 -0.45 16.39
C TYR A 205 -23.21 -1.16 15.44
N ALA A 206 -21.97 -1.27 15.87
CA ALA A 206 -20.89 -1.79 15.04
C ALA A 206 -19.93 -2.69 15.84
N PRO A 207 -19.20 -3.61 15.17
CA PRO A 207 -18.16 -4.40 15.82
C PRO A 207 -17.06 -3.53 16.43
N PRO A 208 -16.37 -4.00 17.49
CA PRO A 208 -15.36 -3.18 18.20
C PRO A 208 -14.26 -2.61 17.29
N LEU A 209 -13.83 -3.36 16.27
CA LEU A 209 -12.84 -2.86 15.31
C LEU A 209 -13.38 -1.67 14.49
N VAL A 210 -14.65 -1.72 14.08
CA VAL A 210 -15.27 -0.61 13.33
C VAL A 210 -15.36 0.62 14.22
N VAL A 211 -15.83 0.48 15.46
CA VAL A 211 -15.87 1.57 16.44
C VAL A 211 -14.48 2.18 16.61
N GLN A 212 -13.46 1.37 16.84
CA GLN A 212 -12.07 1.85 16.97
C GLN A 212 -11.59 2.67 15.76
N LEU A 213 -12.06 2.32 14.55
CA LEU A 213 -11.62 2.98 13.31
C LEU A 213 -12.42 4.25 12.99
N VAL A 214 -13.66 4.39 13.48
CA VAL A 214 -14.56 5.48 13.05
C VAL A 214 -15.02 6.40 14.16
N ASP A 215 -14.97 5.95 15.41
CA ASP A 215 -15.34 6.76 16.58
C ASP A 215 -14.23 7.78 16.90
N ARG A 216 -14.34 8.92 16.26
CA ARG A 216 -13.40 10.03 16.38
C ARG A 216 -14.17 11.31 16.61
N PRO A 217 -13.64 12.25 17.44
CA PRO A 217 -14.24 13.56 17.61
C PRO A 217 -14.47 14.25 16.27
N ALA A 218 -15.63 14.85 16.11
CA ALA A 218 -15.88 15.74 14.98
C ALA A 218 -14.88 16.90 15.04
N ARG A 219 -14.21 17.19 13.92
CA ARG A 219 -13.43 18.40 13.79
C ARG A 219 -14.37 19.52 13.35
N ALA A 220 -14.34 20.62 14.07
CA ALA A 220 -14.87 21.88 13.61
C ALA A 220 -13.78 22.51 12.72
N ASP A 221 -13.87 22.31 11.43
CA ASP A 221 -13.04 22.99 10.41
C ASP A 221 -13.82 24.15 9.85
#